data_1b377caec6644232c5f542271fe2ba7a
#
_entry.id   1b377caec6644232c5f542271fe2ba7a
#
_cell.length_a   1.000
_cell.length_b   1.000
_cell.length_c   1.000
_cell.angle_alpha   90.00
_cell.angle_beta   90.00
_cell.angle_gamma   90.00
#
_symmetry.space_group_name_H-M   'P 1'
#
loop_
_entity.id
_entity.type
_entity.pdbx_description
1 polymer ?
#
loop_
_entity_poly.entity_id
_entity_poly.type
_entity_poly.pdbx_seq_one_letter_code
_entity_poly.pdbx_strand_id
1 'polypeptide(L)'
;MKRFFRCAAALLLLVCLLGITPRAKALNRYLRVGLNPNTPPFQFQQADGTCAGMHVDMLTAIAEADNFEIEFVPFETDKACLEALRDGEIDLVLGEIATKANSTGDFCVTDSLTSSQLCVIVANDMLQSGKSARTAICVSDTIQHTLLANLGFHQFISVSNQIQLYQRHKELPGSAMIGVKDSLIYQLAQDGADKNYTVQYNYLGALEFTMVL
;
A
#
# COMPACT_ATOMS: atom_id res chain seq x y z
N MET A 1 -74.22 -8.34 0.73
CA MET A 1 -73.42 -7.24 1.26
C MET A 1 -72.15 -7.73 2.02
N LYS A 2 -72.29 -8.61 3.02
CA LYS A 2 -71.12 -9.06 3.85
C LYS A 2 -69.96 -9.76 3.07
N ARG A 3 -70.25 -10.50 2.00
CA ARG A 3 -69.23 -11.17 1.16
C ARG A 3 -68.46 -10.17 0.27
N PHE A 4 -69.10 -9.14 -0.25
CA PHE A 4 -68.50 -8.10 -1.05
C PHE A 4 -67.48 -7.25 -0.24
N PHE A 5 -67.86 -6.93 1.01
CA PHE A 5 -66.97 -6.22 1.95
C PHE A 5 -65.73 -7.04 2.35
N ARG A 6 -65.86 -8.35 2.46
CA ARG A 6 -64.71 -9.25 2.76
C ARG A 6 -63.74 -9.37 1.58
N CYS A 7 -64.26 -9.42 0.36
CA CYS A 7 -63.41 -9.44 -0.83
C CYS A 7 -62.70 -8.11 -1.05
N ALA A 8 -63.38 -6.98 -0.83
CA ALA A 8 -62.75 -5.66 -0.95
C ALA A 8 -61.68 -5.42 0.13
N ALA A 9 -61.92 -5.86 1.37
CA ALA A 9 -60.91 -5.79 2.44
C ALA A 9 -59.68 -6.67 2.17
N ALA A 10 -59.89 -7.87 1.62
CA ALA A 10 -58.78 -8.76 1.26
C ALA A 10 -57.96 -8.21 0.09
N LEU A 11 -58.58 -7.56 -0.90
CA LEU A 11 -57.91 -6.91 -2.01
C LEU A 11 -57.11 -5.69 -1.54
N LEU A 12 -57.64 -4.89 -0.61
CA LEU A 12 -56.93 -3.75 -0.03
C LEU A 12 -55.73 -4.18 0.79
N LEU A 13 -55.84 -5.27 1.57
CA LEU A 13 -54.74 -5.87 2.32
C LEU A 13 -53.65 -6.42 1.38
N LEU A 14 -54.02 -7.04 0.25
CA LEU A 14 -53.08 -7.54 -0.76
C LEU A 14 -52.33 -6.39 -1.43
N VAL A 15 -52.99 -5.29 -1.75
CA VAL A 15 -52.38 -4.10 -2.34
C VAL A 15 -51.42 -3.40 -1.35
N CYS A 16 -51.78 -3.35 -0.06
CA CYS A 16 -50.90 -2.85 1.00
C CYS A 16 -49.64 -3.73 1.19
N LEU A 17 -49.80 -5.06 1.13
CA LEU A 17 -48.67 -6.00 1.22
C LEU A 17 -47.73 -5.94 0.02
N LEU A 18 -48.23 -5.68 -1.19
CA LEU A 18 -47.44 -5.51 -2.41
C LEU A 18 -46.82 -4.12 -2.51
N GLY A 19 -47.33 -3.10 -1.83
CA GLY A 19 -46.82 -1.72 -1.81
C GLY A 19 -45.70 -1.46 -0.78
N ILE A 20 -45.53 -2.34 0.20
CA ILE A 20 -44.49 -2.22 1.23
C ILE A 20 -43.32 -3.13 0.82
N THR A 21 -42.68 -2.86 -0.29
CA THR A 21 -41.29 -3.27 -0.43
C THR A 21 -40.45 -2.27 0.39
N PRO A 22 -39.82 -2.69 1.49
CA PRO A 22 -38.81 -1.84 2.08
C PRO A 22 -37.77 -1.66 1.00
N ARG A 23 -37.72 -0.46 0.42
CA ARG A 23 -36.57 -0.05 -0.36
C ARG A 23 -35.45 -0.05 0.66
N ALA A 24 -34.68 -1.14 0.68
CA ALA A 24 -33.43 -1.17 1.42
C ALA A 24 -32.67 0.05 0.88
N LYS A 25 -32.59 1.11 1.69
CA LYS A 25 -31.64 2.17 1.47
C LYS A 25 -30.32 1.42 1.40
N ALA A 26 -29.72 1.34 0.23
CA ALA A 26 -28.34 0.92 0.13
C ALA A 26 -27.61 1.76 1.17
N LEU A 27 -27.11 1.11 2.20
CA LEU A 27 -26.25 1.77 3.18
C LEU A 27 -25.06 2.20 2.31
N ASN A 28 -24.94 3.50 2.04
CA ASN A 28 -23.79 4.03 1.36
C ASN A 28 -22.61 3.66 2.27
N ARG A 29 -21.95 2.54 1.96
CA ARG A 29 -20.77 2.12 2.69
C ARG A 29 -19.70 3.10 2.28
N TYR A 30 -19.23 3.86 3.22
CA TYR A 30 -18.13 4.79 3.08
C TYR A 30 -16.99 4.27 3.91
N LEU A 31 -15.84 4.08 3.29
CA LEU A 31 -14.63 3.57 3.93
C LEU A 31 -13.51 4.62 3.87
N ARG A 32 -12.94 4.92 5.01
CA ARG A 32 -11.73 5.73 5.14
C ARG A 32 -10.52 4.79 5.16
N VAL A 33 -9.69 4.90 4.16
CA VAL A 33 -8.53 4.02 3.95
C VAL A 33 -7.26 4.80 4.24
N GLY A 34 -6.59 4.48 5.34
CA GLY A 34 -5.28 5.04 5.65
C GLY A 34 -4.17 4.38 4.84
N LEU A 35 -3.24 5.17 4.38
CA LEU A 35 -2.06 4.67 3.68
C LEU A 35 -0.84 5.58 3.89
N ASN A 36 0.36 4.99 3.80
CA ASN A 36 1.61 5.72 3.76
C ASN A 36 2.03 5.90 2.28
N PRO A 37 1.91 7.13 1.71
CA PRO A 37 2.07 7.34 0.27
C PRO A 37 3.55 7.49 -0.14
N ASN A 38 4.45 6.66 0.36
CA ASN A 38 5.89 6.77 0.15
C ASN A 38 6.51 5.55 -0.54
N THR A 39 5.67 4.73 -1.19
CA THR A 39 6.10 3.50 -1.88
C THR A 39 5.54 3.42 -3.30
N PRO A 40 5.93 4.33 -4.21
CA PRO A 40 5.54 4.24 -5.62
C PRO A 40 6.16 2.96 -6.25
N PRO A 41 5.50 2.30 -7.21
CA PRO A 41 4.22 2.63 -7.83
C PRO A 41 2.98 2.09 -7.07
N PHE A 42 3.17 1.46 -5.93
CA PHE A 42 2.09 0.81 -5.18
C PHE A 42 1.12 1.82 -4.58
N GLN A 43 1.65 2.81 -3.86
CA GLN A 43 0.89 3.90 -3.27
C GLN A 43 1.78 5.13 -3.11
N PHE A 44 1.31 6.26 -3.61
CA PHE A 44 2.03 7.52 -3.56
C PHE A 44 1.07 8.70 -3.64
N GLN A 45 1.56 9.89 -3.31
CA GLN A 45 0.80 11.13 -3.44
C GLN A 45 1.24 11.87 -4.69
N GLN A 46 0.26 12.33 -5.46
CA GLN A 46 0.49 13.18 -6.63
C GLN A 46 0.75 14.63 -6.21
N ALA A 47 1.17 15.45 -7.16
CA ALA A 47 1.48 16.86 -6.91
C ALA A 47 0.26 17.69 -6.46
N ASP A 48 -0.94 17.26 -6.79
CA ASP A 48 -2.21 17.87 -6.35
C ASP A 48 -2.69 17.40 -4.97
N GLY A 49 -1.93 16.50 -4.33
CA GLY A 49 -2.24 15.93 -3.02
C GLY A 49 -3.11 14.67 -3.07
N THR A 50 -3.56 14.22 -4.25
CA THR A 50 -4.36 12.99 -4.36
C THR A 50 -3.51 11.74 -4.18
N CYS A 51 -4.07 10.72 -3.54
CA CYS A 51 -3.44 9.40 -3.46
C CYS A 51 -3.60 8.66 -4.80
N ALA A 52 -2.56 7.98 -5.23
CA ALA A 52 -2.50 7.23 -6.47
C ALA A 52 -1.64 5.98 -6.32
N GLY A 53 -1.67 5.11 -7.33
CA GLY A 53 -0.87 3.91 -7.42
C GLY A 53 -1.69 2.63 -7.46
N MET A 54 -1.02 1.53 -7.72
CA MET A 54 -1.65 0.23 -7.98
C MET A 54 -2.64 -0.19 -6.90
N HIS A 55 -2.30 0.01 -5.62
CA HIS A 55 -3.19 -0.36 -4.52
C HIS A 55 -4.42 0.55 -4.43
N VAL A 56 -4.24 1.84 -4.71
CA VAL A 56 -5.34 2.82 -4.76
C VAL A 56 -6.30 2.45 -5.89
N ASP A 57 -5.77 2.13 -7.08
CA ASP A 57 -6.56 1.73 -8.23
C ASP A 57 -7.32 0.41 -7.97
N MET A 58 -6.66 -0.57 -7.34
CA MET A 58 -7.30 -1.84 -6.97
C MET A 58 -8.49 -1.64 -6.02
N LEU A 59 -8.31 -0.87 -4.95
CA LEU A 59 -9.40 -0.61 -4.00
C LEU A 59 -10.51 0.24 -4.61
N THR A 60 -10.16 1.19 -5.46
CA THR A 60 -11.16 1.99 -6.21
C THR A 60 -12.02 1.09 -7.10
N ALA A 61 -11.39 0.15 -7.82
CA ALA A 61 -12.11 -0.80 -8.67
C ALA A 61 -13.04 -1.73 -7.85
N ILE A 62 -12.60 -2.18 -6.66
CA ILE A 62 -13.42 -2.96 -5.74
C ILE A 62 -14.61 -2.14 -5.25
N ALA A 63 -14.38 -0.87 -4.88
CA ALA A 63 -15.42 0.03 -4.41
C ALA A 63 -16.48 0.26 -5.47
N GLU A 64 -16.08 0.47 -6.72
CA GLU A 64 -16.99 0.63 -7.85
C GLU A 64 -17.80 -0.65 -8.09
N ALA A 65 -17.18 -1.83 -8.03
CA ALA A 65 -17.84 -3.11 -8.24
C ALA A 65 -18.88 -3.42 -7.17
N ASP A 66 -18.60 -3.11 -5.92
CA ASP A 66 -19.44 -3.40 -4.76
C ASP A 66 -20.30 -2.19 -4.31
N ASN A 67 -20.24 -1.10 -5.06
CA ASN A 67 -21.04 0.12 -4.87
C ASN A 67 -20.91 0.71 -3.46
N PHE A 68 -19.66 1.02 -3.06
CA PHE A 68 -19.33 1.80 -1.88
C PHE A 68 -18.35 2.93 -2.22
N GLU A 69 -18.23 3.91 -1.34
CA GLU A 69 -17.34 5.07 -1.52
C GLU A 69 -16.08 4.89 -0.68
N ILE A 70 -14.94 5.33 -1.21
CA ILE A 70 -13.65 5.33 -0.51
C ILE A 70 -13.11 6.75 -0.40
N GLU A 71 -12.58 7.08 0.77
CA GLU A 71 -11.69 8.19 0.99
C GLU A 71 -10.30 7.65 1.36
N PHE A 72 -9.29 8.05 0.60
CA PHE A 72 -7.90 7.74 0.93
C PHE A 72 -7.31 8.84 1.80
N VAL A 73 -6.83 8.45 2.99
CA VAL A 73 -6.26 9.36 3.98
C VAL A 73 -4.76 9.12 4.08
N PRO A 74 -3.91 10.05 3.59
CA PRO A 74 -2.46 9.89 3.64
C PRO A 74 -1.92 10.16 5.05
N PHE A 75 -0.98 9.32 5.49
CA PHE A 75 -0.23 9.47 6.73
C PHE A 75 1.27 9.45 6.45
N GLU A 76 2.06 10.16 7.26
CA GLU A 76 3.50 10.22 7.08
C GLU A 76 4.20 8.89 7.43
N THR A 77 3.62 8.09 8.31
CA THR A 77 4.19 6.82 8.78
C THR A 77 3.13 5.74 8.95
N ASP A 78 3.55 4.49 8.81
CA ASP A 78 2.70 3.32 9.08
C ASP A 78 2.20 3.28 10.53
N LYS A 79 3.02 3.78 11.47
CA LYS A 79 2.64 3.86 12.87
C LYS A 79 1.46 4.80 13.06
N ALA A 80 1.47 5.96 12.41
CA ALA A 80 0.35 6.90 12.44
C ALA A 80 -0.92 6.30 11.82
N CYS A 81 -0.80 5.50 10.74
CA CYS A 81 -1.93 4.75 10.19
C CYS A 81 -2.55 3.79 11.21
N LEU A 82 -1.71 3.00 11.91
CA LEU A 82 -2.21 2.03 12.91
C LEU A 82 -2.83 2.72 14.14
N GLU A 83 -2.29 3.85 14.56
CA GLU A 83 -2.86 4.65 15.64
C GLU A 83 -4.23 5.20 15.23
N ALA A 84 -4.37 5.79 14.04
CA ALA A 84 -5.63 6.28 13.51
C ALA A 84 -6.69 5.17 13.33
N LEU A 85 -6.26 3.96 12.92
CA LEU A 85 -7.13 2.79 12.84
C LEU A 85 -7.63 2.39 14.24
N ARG A 86 -6.75 2.32 15.24
CA ARG A 86 -7.11 2.00 16.62
C ARG A 86 -8.09 3.01 17.22
N ASP A 87 -7.90 4.29 16.90
CA ASP A 87 -8.74 5.38 17.40
C ASP A 87 -10.06 5.53 16.63
N GLY A 88 -10.26 4.71 15.55
CA GLY A 88 -11.47 4.73 14.74
C GLY A 88 -11.57 5.95 13.82
N GLU A 89 -10.47 6.64 13.57
CA GLU A 89 -10.41 7.75 12.62
C GLU A 89 -10.46 7.26 11.16
N ILE A 90 -9.97 6.05 10.90
CA ILE A 90 -10.04 5.34 9.63
C ILE A 90 -10.57 3.92 9.84
N ASP A 91 -11.01 3.28 8.77
CA ASP A 91 -11.69 1.99 8.82
C ASP A 91 -10.78 0.82 8.41
N LEU A 92 -9.74 1.10 7.62
CA LEU A 92 -8.70 0.14 7.26
C LEU A 92 -7.39 0.84 6.89
N VAL A 93 -6.29 0.11 6.97
CA VAL A 93 -4.96 0.55 6.51
C VAL A 93 -4.50 -0.34 5.38
N LEU A 94 -3.91 0.27 4.37
CA LEU A 94 -3.35 -0.38 3.19
C LEU A 94 -1.83 -0.19 3.16
N GLY A 95 -1.07 -1.28 3.05
CA GLY A 95 0.39 -1.17 2.90
C GLY A 95 1.18 -2.40 3.34
N GLU A 96 2.48 -2.21 3.49
CA GLU A 96 3.44 -3.19 4.01
C GLU A 96 3.46 -3.14 5.55
N ILE A 97 2.34 -3.51 6.16
CA ILE A 97 2.10 -3.22 7.58
C ILE A 97 1.78 -4.46 8.43
N ALA A 98 1.57 -5.62 7.79
CA ALA A 98 1.15 -6.84 8.46
C ALA A 98 2.03 -7.23 9.64
N THR A 99 3.36 -7.15 9.49
CA THR A 99 4.30 -7.51 10.55
C THR A 99 4.16 -6.61 11.77
N LYS A 100 3.95 -5.32 11.55
CA LYS A 100 3.76 -4.32 12.61
C LYS A 100 2.40 -4.49 13.29
N ALA A 101 1.34 -4.73 12.52
CA ALA A 101 -0.02 -4.96 13.03
C ALA A 101 -0.08 -6.25 13.85
N ASN A 102 0.49 -7.36 13.36
CA ASN A 102 0.52 -8.64 14.05
C ASN A 102 1.27 -8.61 15.37
N SER A 103 2.27 -7.72 15.52
CA SER A 103 3.05 -7.63 16.76
C SER A 103 2.24 -7.11 17.95
N THR A 104 1.16 -6.39 17.70
CA THR A 104 0.27 -5.84 18.74
C THR A 104 -0.89 -6.76 19.09
N GLY A 105 -1.29 -7.65 18.17
CA GLY A 105 -2.42 -8.56 18.35
C GLY A 105 -3.80 -7.90 18.36
N ASP A 106 -3.87 -6.60 18.08
CA ASP A 106 -5.09 -5.78 18.18
C ASP A 106 -5.87 -5.68 16.86
N PHE A 107 -5.28 -6.16 15.76
CA PHE A 107 -5.80 -5.94 14.42
C PHE A 107 -6.06 -7.25 13.67
N CYS A 108 -7.00 -7.19 12.74
CA CYS A 108 -7.21 -8.24 11.75
C CYS A 108 -6.41 -7.91 10.49
N VAL A 109 -5.58 -8.83 10.03
CA VAL A 109 -4.75 -8.67 8.82
C VAL A 109 -5.27 -9.61 7.76
N THR A 110 -5.48 -9.10 6.55
CA THR A 110 -5.89 -9.92 5.40
C THR A 110 -4.75 -10.74 4.84
N ASP A 111 -5.07 -11.66 3.92
CA ASP A 111 -4.08 -12.24 3.04
C ASP A 111 -3.40 -11.14 2.20
N SER A 112 -2.24 -11.47 1.66
CA SER A 112 -1.46 -10.53 0.84
C SER A 112 -2.21 -10.17 -0.44
N LEU A 113 -2.37 -8.88 -0.70
CA LEU A 113 -2.93 -8.36 -1.94
C LEU A 113 -1.92 -8.45 -3.08
N THR A 114 -0.70 -8.05 -2.79
CA THR A 114 0.43 -8.03 -3.72
C THR A 114 1.72 -8.26 -2.94
N SER A 115 2.76 -8.64 -3.66
CA SER A 115 4.09 -8.79 -3.09
C SER A 115 5.15 -8.18 -4.00
N SER A 116 6.24 -7.72 -3.42
CA SER A 116 7.45 -7.30 -4.14
C SER A 116 8.68 -7.90 -3.47
N GLN A 117 9.80 -7.82 -4.17
CA GLN A 117 11.06 -8.35 -3.67
C GLN A 117 11.95 -7.22 -3.13
N LEU A 118 12.70 -7.52 -2.09
CA LEU A 118 13.83 -6.69 -1.70
C LEU A 118 15.03 -7.04 -2.57
N CYS A 119 15.72 -6.01 -3.05
CA CYS A 119 16.88 -6.17 -3.92
C CYS A 119 18.00 -5.18 -3.60
N VAL A 120 19.16 -5.44 -4.16
CA VAL A 120 20.30 -4.49 -4.24
C VAL A 120 20.39 -3.99 -5.67
N ILE A 121 20.37 -2.68 -5.84
CA ILE A 121 20.58 -2.01 -7.12
C ILE A 121 21.84 -1.17 -7.06
N VAL A 122 22.68 -1.31 -8.07
CA VAL A 122 23.95 -0.58 -8.22
C VAL A 122 24.06 0.03 -9.60
N ALA A 123 24.82 1.12 -9.71
CA ALA A 123 25.10 1.74 -11.00
C ALA A 123 26.04 0.88 -11.85
N ASN A 124 25.81 0.83 -13.16
CA ASN A 124 26.56 0.00 -14.11
C ASN A 124 28.00 0.41 -14.23
N ASP A 125 28.32 1.68 -14.10
CA ASP A 125 29.69 2.21 -14.13
C ASP A 125 30.57 1.66 -12.98
N MET A 126 29.94 1.43 -11.82
CA MET A 126 30.60 0.78 -10.69
C MET A 126 31.01 -0.66 -11.04
N LEU A 127 30.07 -1.43 -11.62
CA LEU A 127 30.33 -2.82 -12.01
C LEU A 127 31.39 -2.92 -13.10
N GLN A 128 31.31 -2.05 -14.12
CA GLN A 128 32.26 -2.02 -15.23
C GLN A 128 33.66 -1.61 -14.79
N SER A 129 33.77 -0.75 -13.79
CA SER A 129 35.07 -0.33 -13.24
C SER A 129 35.69 -1.35 -12.27
N GLY A 130 35.00 -2.48 -12.01
CA GLY A 130 35.42 -3.47 -11.01
C GLY A 130 35.38 -2.97 -9.57
N LYS A 131 34.68 -1.86 -9.33
CA LYS A 131 34.49 -1.30 -7.99
C LYS A 131 33.23 -1.91 -7.37
N SER A 132 33.27 -2.16 -6.07
CA SER A 132 32.10 -2.55 -5.30
C SER A 132 31.62 -1.37 -4.47
N ALA A 133 30.31 -1.19 -4.42
CA ALA A 133 29.71 -0.22 -3.50
C ALA A 133 30.03 -0.64 -2.05
N ARG A 134 30.62 0.27 -1.27
CA ARG A 134 30.93 0.03 0.15
C ARG A 134 29.85 0.57 1.06
N THR A 135 29.10 1.54 0.56
CA THR A 135 27.99 2.19 1.28
C THR A 135 26.67 1.70 0.71
N ALA A 136 25.80 1.22 1.57
CA ALA A 136 24.42 0.89 1.24
C ALA A 136 23.46 1.92 1.83
N ILE A 137 22.47 2.32 1.04
CA ILE A 137 21.34 3.13 1.51
C ILE A 137 20.14 2.20 1.56
N CYS A 138 19.47 2.14 2.71
CA CYS A 138 18.32 1.27 2.93
C CYS A 138 17.23 1.99 3.72
N VAL A 139 15.99 1.54 3.56
CA VAL A 139 14.90 2.01 4.41
C VAL A 139 15.06 1.38 5.79
N SER A 140 14.87 2.19 6.83
CA SER A 140 14.91 1.73 8.22
C SER A 140 13.94 0.56 8.41
N ASP A 141 14.36 -0.41 9.23
CA ASP A 141 13.59 -1.60 9.62
C ASP A 141 13.31 -2.62 8.49
N THR A 142 13.70 -2.36 7.26
CA THR A 142 13.42 -3.28 6.14
C THR A 142 14.38 -4.45 6.07
N ILE A 143 15.66 -4.26 6.48
CA ILE A 143 16.70 -5.29 6.37
C ILE A 143 17.62 -5.25 7.59
N GLN A 144 17.96 -6.44 8.10
CA GLN A 144 18.91 -6.56 9.20
C GLN A 144 20.33 -6.18 8.75
N HIS A 145 21.00 -5.31 9.49
CA HIS A 145 22.37 -4.85 9.22
C HIS A 145 23.37 -6.01 9.10
N THR A 146 23.13 -7.13 9.80
CA THR A 146 23.97 -8.33 9.72
C THR A 146 23.96 -8.94 8.32
N LEU A 147 22.80 -8.98 7.65
CA LEU A 147 22.68 -9.46 6.28
C LEU A 147 23.46 -8.57 5.31
N LEU A 148 23.35 -7.25 5.48
CA LEU A 148 24.03 -6.28 4.65
C LEU A 148 25.55 -6.36 4.80
N ALA A 149 26.05 -6.59 6.00
CA ALA A 149 27.48 -6.80 6.24
C ALA A 149 28.02 -8.05 5.52
N ASN A 150 27.22 -9.13 5.49
CA ASN A 150 27.55 -10.35 4.75
C ASN A 150 27.60 -10.15 3.22
N LEU A 151 26.89 -9.14 2.70
CA LEU A 151 26.95 -8.74 1.29
C LEU A 151 28.15 -7.85 0.97
N GLY A 152 29.01 -7.55 1.95
CA GLY A 152 30.24 -6.77 1.77
C GLY A 152 30.07 -5.26 1.92
N PHE A 153 28.94 -4.79 2.43
CA PHE A 153 28.76 -3.38 2.75
C PHE A 153 29.37 -3.08 4.14
N HIS A 154 30.09 -1.95 4.22
CA HIS A 154 30.78 -1.53 5.44
C HIS A 154 30.16 -0.27 6.06
N GLN A 155 29.38 0.46 5.28
CA GLN A 155 28.69 1.66 5.72
C GLN A 155 27.21 1.57 5.35
N PHE A 156 26.35 1.99 6.27
CA PHE A 156 24.90 1.95 6.10
C PHE A 156 24.32 3.33 6.37
N ILE A 157 23.45 3.78 5.47
CA ILE A 157 22.67 5.00 5.62
C ILE A 157 21.21 4.59 5.63
N SER A 158 20.55 4.77 6.77
CA SER A 158 19.11 4.51 6.90
C SER A 158 18.33 5.76 6.52
N VAL A 159 17.23 5.54 5.80
CA VAL A 159 16.25 6.56 5.41
C VAL A 159 14.85 6.09 5.78
N SER A 160 13.88 7.00 5.76
CA SER A 160 12.53 6.70 6.26
C SER A 160 11.65 5.96 5.25
N ASN A 161 11.91 6.12 3.94
CA ASN A 161 11.07 5.56 2.89
C ASN A 161 11.80 5.38 1.55
N GLN A 162 11.13 4.75 0.59
CA GLN A 162 11.69 4.43 -0.74
C GLN A 162 12.00 5.69 -1.57
N ILE A 163 11.24 6.76 -1.41
CA ILE A 163 11.48 8.03 -2.11
C ILE A 163 12.77 8.67 -1.61
N GLN A 164 12.94 8.76 -0.30
CA GLN A 164 14.16 9.28 0.31
C GLN A 164 15.40 8.42 0.00
N LEU A 165 15.22 7.10 -0.12
CA LEU A 165 16.30 6.20 -0.51
C LEU A 165 16.87 6.60 -1.88
N TYR A 166 16.00 6.78 -2.86
CA TYR A 166 16.42 7.17 -4.21
C TYR A 166 17.01 8.59 -4.24
N GLN A 167 16.41 9.54 -3.55
CA GLN A 167 16.96 10.90 -3.46
C GLN A 167 18.36 10.90 -2.83
N ARG A 168 18.55 10.17 -1.73
CA ARG A 168 19.82 10.07 -1.05
C ARG A 168 20.89 9.40 -1.91
N HIS A 169 20.51 8.42 -2.73
CA HIS A 169 21.41 7.81 -3.70
C HIS A 169 21.90 8.82 -4.74
N LYS A 170 21.04 9.70 -5.25
CA LYS A 170 21.44 10.77 -6.19
C LYS A 170 22.46 11.74 -5.58
N GLU A 171 22.40 11.98 -4.28
CA GLU A 171 23.37 12.81 -3.57
C GLU A 171 24.70 12.08 -3.28
N LEU A 172 24.69 10.75 -3.26
CA LEU A 172 25.85 9.92 -2.96
C LEU A 172 26.12 8.92 -4.07
N PRO A 173 26.63 9.36 -5.23
CA PRO A 173 27.00 8.48 -6.33
C PRO A 173 28.01 7.41 -5.88
N GLY A 174 27.80 6.17 -6.31
CA GLY A 174 28.61 5.03 -5.91
C GLY A 174 28.13 4.29 -4.66
N SER A 175 27.04 4.71 -4.04
CA SER A 175 26.32 3.90 -3.07
C SER A 175 25.47 2.82 -3.76
N ALA A 176 25.12 1.76 -3.03
CA ALA A 176 24.08 0.80 -3.44
C ALA A 176 22.74 1.22 -2.86
N MET A 177 21.68 0.98 -3.61
CA MET A 177 20.31 1.12 -3.13
C MET A 177 19.79 -0.26 -2.70
N ILE A 178 19.22 -0.34 -1.51
CA ILE A 178 18.62 -1.58 -0.98
C ILE A 178 17.20 -1.28 -0.54
N GLY A 179 16.23 -1.84 -1.27
CA GLY A 179 14.82 -1.55 -1.03
C GLY A 179 13.90 -2.40 -1.89
N VAL A 180 12.67 -1.96 -1.97
CA VAL A 180 11.61 -2.61 -2.75
C VAL A 180 11.95 -2.48 -4.23
N LYS A 181 12.14 -3.62 -4.90
CA LYS A 181 12.59 -3.70 -6.29
C LYS A 181 11.75 -2.87 -7.24
N ASP A 182 10.44 -3.09 -7.21
CA ASP A 182 9.53 -2.43 -8.15
C ASP A 182 9.47 -0.92 -7.90
N SER A 183 9.58 -0.50 -6.64
CA SER A 183 9.63 0.92 -6.28
C SER A 183 10.91 1.60 -6.78
N LEU A 184 12.06 0.95 -6.62
CA LEU A 184 13.34 1.49 -7.11
C LEU A 184 13.38 1.54 -8.62
N ILE A 185 12.96 0.48 -9.32
CA ILE A 185 12.91 0.45 -10.79
C ILE A 185 11.96 1.52 -11.32
N TYR A 186 10.79 1.69 -10.69
CA TYR A 186 9.85 2.74 -11.06
C TYR A 186 10.47 4.14 -10.97
N GLN A 187 11.14 4.46 -9.87
CA GLN A 187 11.77 5.76 -9.68
C GLN A 187 12.92 6.01 -10.67
N LEU A 188 13.74 4.97 -10.94
CA LEU A 188 14.79 5.03 -11.96
C LEU A 188 14.20 5.28 -13.36
N ALA A 189 13.10 4.63 -13.69
CA ALA A 189 12.42 4.79 -14.98
C ALA A 189 11.81 6.19 -15.14
N GLN A 190 11.28 6.77 -14.08
CA GLN A 190 10.76 8.16 -14.10
C GLN A 190 11.85 9.18 -14.46
N ASP A 191 13.09 8.95 -13.99
CA ASP A 191 14.24 9.79 -14.32
C ASP A 191 14.94 9.35 -15.64
N GLY A 192 14.43 8.32 -16.36
CA GLY A 192 15.03 7.75 -17.55
C GLY A 192 16.39 7.08 -17.32
N ALA A 193 16.67 6.72 -16.08
CA ALA A 193 17.97 6.21 -15.63
C ALA A 193 18.01 4.66 -15.47
N ASP A 194 16.92 3.97 -15.69
CA ASP A 194 16.75 2.52 -15.49
C ASP A 194 17.83 1.68 -16.18
N LYS A 195 18.23 2.08 -17.39
CA LYS A 195 19.28 1.40 -18.18
C LYS A 195 20.69 1.56 -17.61
N ASN A 196 20.90 2.50 -16.70
CA ASN A 196 22.19 2.81 -16.11
C ASN A 196 22.43 2.02 -14.81
N TYR A 197 21.51 1.17 -14.43
CA TYR A 197 21.54 0.44 -13.17
C TYR A 197 21.29 -1.05 -13.39
N THR A 198 21.86 -1.85 -12.50
CA THR A 198 21.67 -3.32 -12.50
C THR A 198 21.18 -3.78 -11.13
N VAL A 199 20.23 -4.69 -11.14
CA VAL A 199 19.83 -5.44 -9.94
C VAL A 199 20.89 -6.50 -9.69
N GLN A 200 21.74 -6.28 -8.69
CA GLN A 200 22.86 -7.16 -8.38
C GLN A 200 22.42 -8.40 -7.60
N TYR A 201 21.49 -8.21 -6.64
CA TYR A 201 20.86 -9.29 -5.89
C TYR A 201 19.35 -9.16 -6.04
N ASN A 202 18.73 -10.17 -6.64
CA ASN A 202 17.32 -10.14 -7.00
C ASN A 202 16.38 -10.45 -5.83
N TYR A 203 16.90 -11.05 -4.77
CA TYR A 203 16.04 -11.55 -3.69
C TYR A 203 16.77 -11.53 -2.35
N LEU A 204 16.46 -10.53 -1.56
CA LEU A 204 16.89 -10.44 -0.15
C LEU A 204 15.75 -10.77 0.81
N GLY A 205 14.54 -10.89 0.30
CA GLY A 205 13.31 -11.16 1.01
C GLY A 205 12.11 -10.72 0.16
N ALA A 206 10.93 -11.14 0.56
CA ALA A 206 9.67 -10.65 0.02
C ALA A 206 9.06 -9.64 0.99
N LEU A 207 8.39 -8.65 0.44
CA LEU A 207 7.50 -7.75 1.14
C LEU A 207 6.08 -7.99 0.68
N GLU A 208 5.18 -8.15 1.61
CA GLU A 208 3.78 -8.40 1.35
C GLU A 208 2.97 -7.16 1.71
N PHE A 209 2.13 -6.74 0.79
CA PHE A 209 1.19 -5.65 1.00
C PHE A 209 -0.17 -6.22 1.35
N THR A 210 -0.70 -5.81 2.47
CA THR A 210 -1.93 -6.33 3.07
C THR A 210 -2.89 -5.20 3.42
N MET A 211 -4.12 -5.56 3.76
CA MET A 211 -5.03 -4.66 4.46
C MET A 211 -5.07 -5.03 5.94
N VAL A 212 -5.24 -4.03 6.80
CA VAL A 212 -5.37 -4.16 8.24
C VAL A 212 -6.66 -3.47 8.67
N LEU A 213 -7.49 -4.20 9.44
CA LEU A 213 -8.79 -3.75 9.97
C LEU A 213 -8.78 -3.77 11.49
#